data_a3e1a64d6b802103fab9d34455e15a0e
#
_entry.id   a3e1a64d6b802103fab9d34455e15a0e
#
_cell.length_a   1.000
_cell.length_b   1.000
_cell.length_c   1.000
_cell.angle_alpha   90.00
_cell.angle_beta   90.00
_cell.angle_gamma   90.00
#
_symmetry.space_group_name_H-M   'P 1'
#
loop_
_entity.id
_entity.type
_entity.pdbx_description
1 polymer ?
#
loop_
_entity_poly.entity_id
_entity_poly.type
_entity_poly.pdbx_seq_one_letter_code
_entity_poly.pdbx_strand_id
1 'polypeptide(L)'
;MKILVAVKRVVDAKVKVRPLPDRSGPDTKLARMAINPFDEIAVEEAVELKEAGKVQEVVAVTIGGAKSVDVLRTAMAIGADRSIHVSTDEMMEPLAAAKILAKIAEREKPDLILMGKQAIDDDAAQTGPMLSELLNLPLAAFASEIELADGRLIVTRETDGGTQTISVTLPAVVTADLRLAEPRYVTLPSMAKARKKPVETIELASLGIHTA
;
A
#
# COMPACT_ATOMS: atom_id res chain seq x y z
N MET A 1 -7.21 -16.63 -4.03
CA MET A 1 -6.22 -15.56 -4.30
C MET A 1 -5.76 -14.93 -3.00
N LYS A 2 -4.51 -14.46 -2.98
CA LYS A 2 -3.92 -13.65 -1.91
C LYS A 2 -3.56 -12.28 -2.47
N ILE A 3 -3.92 -11.22 -1.76
CA ILE A 3 -3.53 -9.85 -2.08
C ILE A 3 -2.52 -9.34 -1.05
N LEU A 4 -1.42 -8.77 -1.51
CA LEU A 4 -0.49 -7.98 -0.70
C LEU A 4 -0.80 -6.49 -0.92
N VAL A 5 -1.08 -5.75 0.15
CA VAL A 5 -1.35 -4.30 0.06
C VAL A 5 -0.25 -3.54 0.78
N ALA A 6 0.48 -2.70 0.03
CA ALA A 6 1.49 -1.82 0.63
C ALA A 6 0.82 -0.54 1.14
N VAL A 7 1.15 -0.15 2.37
CA VAL A 7 0.61 1.06 3.01
C VAL A 7 1.72 1.89 3.63
N LYS A 8 1.68 3.21 3.41
CA LYS A 8 2.65 4.18 3.93
C LYS A 8 2.04 5.04 5.02
N ARG A 9 2.81 5.33 6.06
CA ARG A 9 2.47 6.28 7.11
C ARG A 9 2.93 7.67 6.69
N VAL A 10 1.99 8.59 6.51
CA VAL A 10 2.23 9.95 6.05
C VAL A 10 1.61 10.97 7.00
N VAL A 11 1.95 12.25 6.85
CA VAL A 11 1.23 13.31 7.55
C VAL A 11 -0.22 13.35 7.06
N ASP A 12 -1.17 13.44 7.98
CA ASP A 12 -2.59 13.54 7.65
C ASP A 12 -2.82 14.73 6.70
N ALA A 13 -3.50 14.49 5.57
CA ALA A 13 -3.78 15.48 4.53
C ALA A 13 -4.48 16.75 5.04
N LYS A 14 -5.14 16.68 6.21
CA LYS A 14 -5.82 17.81 6.84
C LYS A 14 -4.89 18.67 7.70
N VAL A 15 -3.63 18.27 7.89
CA VAL A 15 -2.66 18.98 8.74
C VAL A 15 -1.84 19.94 7.89
N LYS A 16 -1.78 21.21 8.29
CA LYS A 16 -0.85 22.19 7.71
C LYS A 16 0.53 21.99 8.31
N VAL A 17 1.45 21.48 7.52
CA VAL A 17 2.84 21.30 7.91
C VAL A 17 3.64 22.60 7.71
N ARG A 18 4.54 22.91 8.64
CA ARG A 18 5.48 24.03 8.52
C ARG A 18 6.86 23.49 8.16
N PRO A 19 7.69 24.27 7.44
CA PRO A 19 9.08 23.88 7.25
C PRO A 19 9.85 23.95 8.57
N LEU A 20 10.86 23.09 8.72
CA LEU A 20 11.85 23.21 9.78
C LEU A 20 12.56 24.58 9.69
N PRO A 21 13.08 25.13 10.81
CA PRO A 21 13.79 26.41 10.82
C PRO A 21 14.98 26.47 9.85
N ASP A 22 15.69 25.37 9.67
CA ASP A 22 16.82 25.21 8.75
C ASP A 22 16.40 24.91 7.31
N ARG A 23 15.09 24.78 7.04
CA ARG A 23 14.50 24.45 5.73
C ARG A 23 14.91 23.08 5.17
N SER A 24 15.41 22.18 5.97
CA SER A 24 15.79 20.81 5.57
C SER A 24 14.61 19.91 5.25
N GLY A 25 13.40 20.28 5.65
CA GLY A 25 12.20 19.50 5.39
C GLY A 25 10.98 19.98 6.18
N PRO A 26 9.88 19.22 6.17
CA PRO A 26 8.69 19.51 6.95
C PRO A 26 8.89 19.21 8.43
N ASP A 27 8.35 20.05 9.32
CA ASP A 27 8.27 19.76 10.76
C ASP A 27 7.10 18.82 11.04
N THR A 28 7.41 17.54 11.13
CA THR A 28 6.42 16.48 11.39
C THR A 28 6.37 16.04 12.86
N LYS A 29 7.18 16.64 13.74
CA LYS A 29 7.36 16.16 15.12
C LYS A 29 6.06 16.05 15.92
N LEU A 30 5.15 16.99 15.74
CA LEU A 30 3.84 17.02 16.38
C LEU A 30 2.68 16.85 15.38
N ALA A 31 2.98 16.54 14.13
CA ALA A 31 1.95 16.35 13.12
C ALA A 31 1.17 15.07 13.39
N ARG A 32 -0.15 15.14 13.21
CA ARG A 32 -0.98 13.94 13.14
C ARG A 32 -0.57 13.14 11.91
N MET A 33 -0.32 11.85 12.10
CA MET A 33 0.01 10.92 11.03
C MET A 33 -1.20 10.04 10.72
N ALA A 34 -1.29 9.60 9.48
CA ALA A 34 -2.36 8.73 8.98
C ALA A 34 -1.84 7.76 7.93
N ILE A 35 -2.66 6.80 7.53
CA ILE A 35 -2.43 6.00 6.33
C ILE A 35 -2.52 6.92 5.10
N ASN A 36 -1.65 6.71 4.12
CA ASN A 36 -1.72 7.41 2.84
C ASN A 36 -3.10 7.19 2.19
N PRO A 37 -3.82 8.25 1.78
CA PRO A 37 -5.18 8.11 1.24
C PRO A 37 -5.28 7.15 0.04
N PHE A 38 -4.31 7.16 -0.85
CA PHE A 38 -4.29 6.23 -1.99
C PHE A 38 -4.10 4.77 -1.55
N ASP A 39 -3.34 4.53 -0.49
CA ASP A 39 -3.15 3.18 0.06
C ASP A 39 -4.41 2.71 0.81
N GLU A 40 -5.12 3.64 1.47
CA GLU A 40 -6.41 3.34 2.12
C GLU A 40 -7.43 2.83 1.10
N ILE A 41 -7.50 3.46 -0.08
CA ILE A 41 -8.29 3.00 -1.23
C ILE A 41 -7.87 1.58 -1.67
N ALA A 42 -6.56 1.33 -1.78
CA ALA A 42 -6.06 0.01 -2.15
C ALA A 42 -6.44 -1.09 -1.13
N VAL A 43 -6.43 -0.75 0.16
CA VAL A 43 -6.90 -1.67 1.22
C VAL A 43 -8.39 -1.94 1.09
N GLU A 44 -9.21 -0.89 0.87
CA GLU A 44 -10.65 -1.04 0.70
C GLU A 44 -10.98 -1.96 -0.47
N GLU A 45 -10.41 -1.71 -1.65
CA GLU A 45 -10.61 -2.55 -2.84
C GLU A 45 -10.25 -4.01 -2.58
N ALA A 46 -9.11 -4.27 -1.92
CA ALA A 46 -8.70 -5.63 -1.57
C ALA A 46 -9.71 -6.31 -0.64
N VAL A 47 -10.30 -5.56 0.28
CA VAL A 47 -11.31 -6.07 1.23
C VAL A 47 -12.64 -6.29 0.53
N GLU A 48 -13.07 -5.41 -0.37
CA GLU A 48 -14.29 -5.59 -1.18
C GLU A 48 -14.18 -6.85 -2.06
N LEU A 49 -13.04 -7.07 -2.72
CA LEU A 49 -12.78 -8.29 -3.48
C LEU A 49 -12.85 -9.55 -2.61
N LYS A 50 -12.40 -9.45 -1.36
CA LYS A 50 -12.50 -10.55 -0.39
C LYS A 50 -13.95 -10.78 0.06
N GLU A 51 -14.69 -9.74 0.38
CA GLU A 51 -16.10 -9.82 0.77
C GLU A 51 -16.97 -10.39 -0.37
N ALA A 52 -16.58 -10.11 -1.62
CA ALA A 52 -17.17 -10.73 -2.82
C ALA A 52 -16.76 -12.20 -3.04
N GLY A 53 -15.96 -12.79 -2.13
CA GLY A 53 -15.52 -14.19 -2.22
C GLY A 53 -14.44 -14.47 -3.28
N LYS A 54 -13.90 -13.44 -3.92
CA LYS A 54 -12.87 -13.58 -4.97
C LYS A 54 -11.45 -13.73 -4.39
N VAL A 55 -11.23 -13.27 -3.17
CA VAL A 55 -9.95 -13.27 -2.46
C VAL A 55 -10.08 -13.98 -1.12
N GLN A 56 -9.08 -14.79 -0.76
CA GLN A 56 -9.06 -15.55 0.49
C GLN A 56 -8.31 -14.83 1.60
N GLU A 57 -7.23 -14.15 1.25
CA GLU A 57 -6.35 -13.49 2.22
C GLU A 57 -5.89 -12.11 1.73
N VAL A 58 -5.99 -11.11 2.61
CA VAL A 58 -5.46 -9.76 2.42
C VAL A 58 -4.38 -9.51 3.46
N VAL A 59 -3.16 -9.26 3.00
CA VAL A 59 -1.98 -9.00 3.85
C VAL A 59 -1.55 -7.56 3.65
N ALA A 60 -1.55 -6.75 4.71
CA ALA A 60 -1.02 -5.39 4.65
C ALA A 60 0.48 -5.37 4.99
N VAL A 61 1.27 -4.56 4.30
CA VAL A 61 2.70 -4.37 4.59
C VAL A 61 3.05 -2.89 4.68
N THR A 62 3.89 -2.53 5.65
CA THR A 62 4.47 -1.19 5.77
C THR A 62 5.96 -1.26 6.05
N ILE A 63 6.68 -0.21 5.65
CA ILE A 63 8.12 -0.03 5.90
C ILE A 63 8.28 1.23 6.76
N GLY A 64 9.06 1.16 7.81
CA GLY A 64 9.35 2.33 8.65
C GLY A 64 9.55 2.01 10.12
N GLY A 65 9.72 3.05 10.92
CA GLY A 65 9.94 2.92 12.36
C GLY A 65 8.73 2.35 13.12
N ALA A 66 8.92 2.05 14.39
CA ALA A 66 7.93 1.36 15.24
C ALA A 66 6.51 1.98 15.20
N LYS A 67 6.39 3.30 15.02
CA LYS A 67 5.09 3.98 14.91
C LYS A 67 4.34 3.66 13.61
N SER A 68 4.99 3.10 12.58
CA SER A 68 4.34 2.72 11.32
C SER A 68 3.35 1.56 11.49
N VAL A 69 3.40 0.84 12.60
CA VAL A 69 2.39 -0.16 12.96
C VAL A 69 0.98 0.44 13.07
N ASP A 70 0.84 1.74 13.32
CA ASP A 70 -0.47 2.40 13.41
C ASP A 70 -1.28 2.27 12.11
N VAL A 71 -0.64 2.43 10.93
CA VAL A 71 -1.32 2.31 9.64
C VAL A 71 -1.68 0.86 9.31
N LEU A 72 -0.90 -0.11 9.78
CA LEU A 72 -1.26 -1.53 9.69
C LEU A 72 -2.51 -1.84 10.52
N ARG A 73 -2.63 -1.23 11.70
CA ARG A 73 -3.83 -1.38 12.53
C ARG A 73 -5.05 -0.79 11.83
N THR A 74 -4.89 0.33 11.11
CA THR A 74 -5.95 0.92 10.28
C THR A 74 -6.33 -0.04 9.14
N ALA A 75 -5.37 -0.55 8.38
CA ALA A 75 -5.63 -1.53 7.31
C ALA A 75 -6.34 -2.79 7.82
N MET A 76 -5.94 -3.29 8.98
CA MET A 76 -6.60 -4.44 9.61
C MET A 76 -7.99 -4.12 10.19
N ALA A 77 -8.25 -2.86 10.54
CA ALA A 77 -9.57 -2.42 10.97
C ALA A 77 -10.54 -2.26 9.80
N ILE A 78 -10.04 -1.90 8.61
CA ILE A 78 -10.79 -1.95 7.35
C ILE A 78 -11.17 -3.40 7.02
N GLY A 79 -10.21 -4.34 7.09
CA GLY A 79 -10.53 -5.75 6.86
C GLY A 79 -9.36 -6.66 6.54
N ALA A 80 -8.12 -6.15 6.41
CA ALA A 80 -6.95 -6.99 6.19
C ALA A 80 -6.80 -8.06 7.29
N ASP A 81 -6.36 -9.25 6.94
CA ASP A 81 -6.32 -10.41 7.83
C ASP A 81 -5.15 -10.35 8.80
N ARG A 82 -3.98 -10.05 8.30
CA ARG A 82 -2.72 -9.91 9.03
C ARG A 82 -1.85 -8.84 8.41
N SER A 83 -0.74 -8.56 9.04
CA SER A 83 0.15 -7.54 8.52
C SER A 83 1.62 -7.85 8.77
N ILE A 84 2.47 -7.20 7.97
CA ILE A 84 3.93 -7.28 8.01
C ILE A 84 4.48 -5.86 8.21
N HIS A 85 5.30 -5.68 9.22
CA HIS A 85 6.04 -4.47 9.49
C HIS A 85 7.51 -4.71 9.18
N VAL A 86 8.04 -4.05 8.14
CA VAL A 86 9.49 -4.01 7.91
C VAL A 86 10.05 -2.85 8.72
N SER A 87 10.75 -3.20 9.80
CA SER A 87 11.23 -2.25 10.81
C SER A 87 12.53 -1.60 10.35
N THR A 88 12.51 -0.28 10.25
CA THR A 88 13.69 0.56 9.98
C THR A 88 13.40 2.01 10.35
N ASP A 89 14.39 2.73 10.86
CA ASP A 89 14.30 4.18 11.08
C ASP A 89 14.90 4.98 9.91
N GLU A 90 15.41 4.30 8.88
CA GLU A 90 15.91 4.94 7.68
C GLU A 90 14.76 5.50 6.83
N MET A 91 14.99 6.65 6.22
CA MET A 91 14.08 7.20 5.21
C MET A 91 14.21 6.37 3.93
N MET A 92 13.09 5.88 3.40
CA MET A 92 13.07 5.03 2.22
C MET A 92 12.70 5.83 0.98
N GLU A 93 13.65 5.92 0.06
CA GLU A 93 13.38 6.39 -1.31
C GLU A 93 12.57 5.34 -2.10
N PRO A 94 11.88 5.71 -3.18
CA PRO A 94 10.98 4.80 -3.91
C PRO A 94 11.63 3.48 -4.36
N LEU A 95 12.88 3.53 -4.84
CA LEU A 95 13.59 2.32 -5.28
C LEU A 95 13.94 1.39 -4.10
N ALA A 96 14.35 1.95 -2.97
CA ALA A 96 14.62 1.17 -1.77
C ALA A 96 13.34 0.49 -1.27
N ALA A 97 12.22 1.23 -1.22
CA ALA A 97 10.91 0.69 -0.88
C ALA A 97 10.49 -0.43 -1.84
N ALA A 98 10.67 -0.25 -3.15
CA ALA A 98 10.36 -1.26 -4.15
C ALA A 98 11.20 -2.54 -3.98
N LYS A 99 12.51 -2.42 -3.71
CA LYS A 99 13.38 -3.58 -3.43
C LYS A 99 12.91 -4.36 -2.19
N ILE A 100 12.52 -3.66 -1.12
CA ILE A 100 12.01 -4.27 0.10
C ILE A 100 10.69 -4.99 -0.17
N LEU A 101 9.74 -4.31 -0.84
CA LEU A 101 8.45 -4.90 -1.21
C LEU A 101 8.60 -6.10 -2.13
N ALA A 102 9.58 -6.10 -3.04
CA ALA A 102 9.90 -7.25 -3.89
C ALA A 102 10.30 -8.48 -3.05
N LYS A 103 11.15 -8.30 -2.01
CA LYS A 103 11.51 -9.40 -1.10
C LYS A 103 10.33 -9.92 -0.30
N ILE A 104 9.45 -9.04 0.14
CA ILE A 104 8.22 -9.46 0.82
C ILE A 104 7.30 -10.21 -0.15
N ALA A 105 7.16 -9.74 -1.39
CA ALA A 105 6.36 -10.41 -2.42
C ALA A 105 6.94 -11.79 -2.80
N GLU A 106 8.27 -11.94 -2.94
CA GLU A 106 8.92 -13.23 -3.16
C GLU A 106 8.60 -14.25 -2.05
N ARG A 107 8.53 -13.78 -0.79
CA ARG A 107 8.20 -14.61 0.37
C ARG A 107 6.71 -14.95 0.43
N GLU A 108 5.86 -13.94 0.27
CA GLU A 108 4.40 -14.07 0.42
C GLU A 108 3.72 -14.71 -0.79
N LYS A 109 4.32 -14.58 -1.99
CA LYS A 109 3.79 -15.07 -3.27
C LYS A 109 2.34 -14.64 -3.49
N PRO A 110 2.04 -13.34 -3.48
CA PRO A 110 0.70 -12.84 -3.73
C PRO A 110 0.31 -13.04 -5.20
N ASP A 111 -0.98 -13.22 -5.44
CA ASP A 111 -1.53 -13.23 -6.79
C ASP A 111 -1.72 -11.79 -7.32
N LEU A 112 -1.89 -10.82 -6.40
CA LEU A 112 -2.06 -9.41 -6.72
C LEU A 112 -1.33 -8.56 -5.68
N ILE A 113 -0.60 -7.55 -6.13
CA ILE A 113 -0.04 -6.50 -5.28
C ILE A 113 -0.81 -5.23 -5.57
N LEU A 114 -1.47 -4.68 -4.54
CA LEU A 114 -2.16 -3.40 -4.58
C LEU A 114 -1.39 -2.37 -3.77
N MET A 115 -1.35 -1.14 -4.23
CA MET A 115 -0.80 -0.01 -3.51
C MET A 115 -1.37 1.29 -4.06
N GLY A 116 -1.26 2.37 -3.34
CA GLY A 116 -1.60 3.69 -3.86
C GLY A 116 -0.73 4.05 -5.07
N LYS A 117 -1.27 4.83 -6.01
CA LYS A 117 -0.48 5.31 -7.16
C LYS A 117 0.70 6.17 -6.74
N GLN A 118 0.55 6.86 -5.61
CA GLN A 118 1.54 7.77 -5.03
C GLN A 118 1.32 7.91 -3.53
N ALA A 119 2.27 8.48 -2.82
CA ALA A 119 2.11 8.90 -1.44
C ALA A 119 2.06 10.44 -1.38
N ILE A 120 1.19 11.01 -0.54
CA ILE A 120 0.95 12.46 -0.50
C ILE A 120 2.08 13.27 0.14
N ASP A 121 3.11 12.63 0.65
CA ASP A 121 4.28 13.26 1.24
C ASP A 121 5.38 13.60 0.22
N ASP A 122 5.50 12.78 -0.84
CA ASP A 122 6.54 12.95 -1.86
C ASP A 122 5.98 13.03 -3.30
N ASP A 123 4.76 12.58 -3.54
CA ASP A 123 4.09 12.52 -4.85
C ASP A 123 4.93 11.85 -5.96
N ALA A 124 5.89 11.01 -5.60
CA ALA A 124 6.86 10.45 -6.55
C ALA A 124 6.25 9.52 -7.59
N ALA A 125 5.19 8.78 -7.24
CA ALA A 125 4.49 7.81 -8.11
C ALA A 125 5.41 6.74 -8.76
N GLN A 126 6.53 6.38 -8.12
CA GLN A 126 7.59 5.55 -8.69
C GLN A 126 7.63 4.13 -8.12
N THR A 127 7.24 3.93 -6.87
CA THR A 127 7.42 2.63 -6.17
C THR A 127 6.70 1.49 -6.88
N GLY A 128 5.46 1.70 -7.32
CA GLY A 128 4.68 0.66 -8.01
C GLY A 128 5.31 0.21 -9.34
N PRO A 129 5.62 1.11 -10.27
CA PRO A 129 6.34 0.78 -11.50
C PRO A 129 7.69 0.09 -11.27
N MET A 130 8.50 0.57 -10.31
CA MET A 130 9.77 -0.06 -9.96
C MET A 130 9.59 -1.46 -9.40
N LEU A 131 8.58 -1.67 -8.55
CA LEU A 131 8.25 -2.99 -8.01
C LEU A 131 7.84 -3.97 -9.10
N SER A 132 6.99 -3.54 -10.02
CA SER A 132 6.55 -4.33 -11.18
C SER A 132 7.75 -4.82 -11.99
N GLU A 133 8.69 -3.93 -12.31
CA GLU A 133 9.90 -4.27 -13.07
C GLU A 133 10.82 -5.22 -12.29
N LEU A 134 11.07 -4.95 -10.99
CA LEU A 134 11.90 -5.83 -10.15
C LEU A 134 11.36 -7.25 -10.04
N LEU A 135 10.05 -7.42 -10.08
CA LEU A 135 9.38 -8.72 -10.01
C LEU A 135 9.11 -9.32 -11.40
N ASN A 136 9.37 -8.58 -12.49
CA ASN A 136 8.97 -8.94 -13.85
C ASN A 136 7.47 -9.30 -13.94
N LEU A 137 6.62 -8.49 -13.31
CA LEU A 137 5.18 -8.64 -13.29
C LEU A 137 4.49 -7.55 -14.14
N PRO A 138 3.34 -7.83 -14.76
CA PRO A 138 2.57 -6.80 -15.44
C PRO A 138 2.10 -5.73 -14.45
N LEU A 139 2.07 -4.47 -14.95
CA LEU A 139 1.62 -3.29 -14.22
C LEU A 139 0.29 -2.78 -14.79
N ALA A 140 -0.69 -2.52 -13.92
CA ALA A 140 -1.84 -1.68 -14.23
C ALA A 140 -1.81 -0.45 -13.31
N ALA A 141 -1.32 0.68 -13.84
CA ALA A 141 -1.16 1.91 -13.08
C ALA A 141 -2.40 2.79 -13.14
N PHE A 142 -2.67 3.55 -12.05
CA PHE A 142 -3.76 4.51 -11.92
C PHE A 142 -5.15 3.90 -12.07
N ALA A 143 -5.37 2.72 -11.48
CA ALA A 143 -6.63 2.00 -11.54
C ALA A 143 -7.77 2.78 -10.90
N SER A 144 -8.87 2.93 -11.62
CA SER A 144 -10.14 3.50 -11.14
C SER A 144 -11.26 2.46 -11.08
N GLU A 145 -11.04 1.26 -11.66
CA GLU A 145 -11.95 0.12 -11.57
C GLU A 145 -11.17 -1.18 -11.77
N ILE A 146 -11.52 -2.22 -11.02
CA ILE A 146 -10.91 -3.55 -11.12
C ILE A 146 -12.00 -4.61 -11.20
N GLU A 147 -11.89 -5.49 -12.19
CA GLU A 147 -12.72 -6.67 -12.31
C GLU A 147 -11.86 -7.93 -12.47
N LEU A 148 -12.16 -8.95 -11.66
CA LEU A 148 -11.59 -10.30 -11.81
C LEU A 148 -12.51 -11.14 -12.67
N ALA A 149 -12.08 -11.46 -13.88
CA ALA A 149 -12.80 -12.26 -14.85
C ALA A 149 -11.88 -13.28 -15.54
N ASP A 150 -12.31 -14.52 -15.61
CA ASP A 150 -11.64 -15.62 -16.34
C ASP A 150 -10.13 -15.78 -16.05
N GLY A 151 -9.73 -15.59 -14.77
CA GLY A 151 -8.35 -15.71 -14.33
C GLY A 151 -7.44 -14.53 -14.75
N ARG A 152 -8.03 -13.45 -15.26
CA ARG A 152 -7.37 -12.21 -15.62
C ARG A 152 -7.91 -11.05 -14.79
N LEU A 153 -7.13 -10.00 -14.71
CA LEU A 153 -7.55 -8.74 -14.13
C LEU A 153 -7.87 -7.76 -15.26
N ILE A 154 -9.12 -7.29 -15.29
CA ILE A 154 -9.56 -6.21 -16.17
C ILE A 154 -9.51 -4.94 -15.35
N VAL A 155 -8.76 -3.95 -15.81
CA VAL A 155 -8.52 -2.69 -15.09
C VAL A 155 -8.86 -1.51 -15.96
N THR A 156 -9.78 -0.67 -15.50
CA THR A 156 -9.99 0.66 -16.05
C THR A 156 -9.04 1.61 -15.32
N ARG A 157 -8.24 2.35 -16.07
CA ARG A 157 -7.20 3.25 -15.56
C ARG A 157 -7.41 4.67 -16.05
N GLU A 158 -7.02 5.62 -15.22
CA GLU A 158 -7.03 7.04 -15.56
C GLU A 158 -5.80 7.41 -16.41
N THR A 159 -6.02 8.20 -17.44
CA THR A 159 -4.99 8.79 -18.30
C THR A 159 -5.32 10.25 -18.56
N ASP A 160 -4.35 11.04 -19.07
CA ASP A 160 -4.57 12.46 -19.38
C ASP A 160 -5.67 12.68 -20.44
N GLY A 161 -5.88 11.70 -21.32
CA GLY A 161 -6.89 11.76 -22.37
C GLY A 161 -8.25 11.14 -21.99
N GLY A 162 -8.42 10.64 -20.77
CA GLY A 162 -9.62 9.95 -20.32
C GLY A 162 -9.31 8.61 -19.66
N THR A 163 -10.14 7.60 -19.86
CA THR A 163 -9.95 6.26 -19.30
C THR A 163 -9.49 5.26 -20.34
N GLN A 164 -8.75 4.25 -19.91
CA GLN A 164 -8.31 3.12 -20.72
C GLN A 164 -8.56 1.82 -19.96
N THR A 165 -9.25 0.88 -20.60
CA THR A 165 -9.43 -0.47 -20.04
C THR A 165 -8.38 -1.42 -20.61
N ILE A 166 -7.64 -2.08 -19.73
CA ILE A 166 -6.61 -3.06 -20.07
C ILE A 166 -6.88 -4.40 -19.37
N SER A 167 -6.37 -5.48 -19.96
CA SER A 167 -6.42 -6.82 -19.37
C SER A 167 -5.01 -7.28 -19.04
N VAL A 168 -4.75 -7.64 -17.79
CA VAL A 168 -3.45 -8.14 -17.34
C VAL A 168 -3.57 -9.55 -16.78
N THR A 169 -2.51 -10.34 -16.93
CA THR A 169 -2.41 -11.67 -16.33
C THR A 169 -1.97 -11.55 -14.87
N LEU A 170 -2.41 -12.47 -14.03
CA LEU A 170 -1.93 -12.60 -12.66
C LEU A 170 -0.69 -13.54 -12.62
N PRO A 171 0.25 -13.34 -11.68
CA PRO A 171 0.28 -12.25 -10.71
C PRO A 171 0.58 -10.88 -11.34
N ALA A 172 0.12 -9.80 -10.72
CA ALA A 172 0.24 -8.44 -11.24
C ALA A 172 0.46 -7.40 -10.13
N VAL A 173 0.97 -6.22 -10.51
CA VAL A 173 1.03 -5.03 -9.66
C VAL A 173 -0.03 -4.03 -10.15
N VAL A 174 -0.81 -3.49 -9.25
CA VAL A 174 -1.82 -2.46 -9.53
C VAL A 174 -1.61 -1.28 -8.61
N THR A 175 -1.64 -0.07 -9.18
CA THR A 175 -1.62 1.16 -8.38
C THR A 175 -2.98 1.85 -8.43
N ALA A 176 -3.52 2.16 -7.25
CA ALA A 176 -4.87 2.68 -7.06
C ALA A 176 -4.96 4.19 -7.23
N ASP A 177 -5.89 4.66 -8.03
CA ASP A 177 -6.37 6.05 -8.02
C ASP A 177 -7.43 6.21 -6.91
N LEU A 178 -7.74 7.46 -6.51
CA LEU A 178 -8.76 7.76 -5.50
C LEU A 178 -10.17 7.33 -5.90
N ARG A 179 -10.42 7.08 -7.19
CA ARG A 179 -11.73 6.67 -7.71
C ARG A 179 -11.98 5.16 -7.64
N LEU A 180 -10.95 4.38 -7.28
CA LEU A 180 -11.04 2.90 -7.32
C LEU A 180 -12.05 2.36 -6.31
N ALA A 181 -12.08 2.90 -5.09
CA ALA A 181 -13.00 2.48 -4.04
C ALA A 181 -13.35 3.66 -3.12
N GLU A 182 -14.42 3.53 -2.36
CA GLU A 182 -14.77 4.49 -1.29
C GLU A 182 -14.44 3.88 0.08
N PRO A 183 -13.41 4.39 0.79
CA PRO A 183 -12.98 3.79 2.05
C PRO A 183 -14.10 3.81 3.09
N ARG A 184 -14.34 2.65 3.69
CA ARG A 184 -15.32 2.53 4.78
C ARG A 184 -14.87 3.28 6.03
N TYR A 185 -15.84 3.73 6.80
CA TYR A 185 -15.56 4.34 8.08
C TYR A 185 -15.08 3.29 9.10
N VAL A 186 -13.86 3.50 9.64
CA VAL A 186 -13.29 2.63 10.67
C VAL A 186 -13.96 2.91 12.03
N THR A 187 -14.64 1.92 12.58
CA THR A 187 -15.35 2.03 13.85
C THR A 187 -14.46 1.66 15.04
N LEU A 188 -14.83 2.09 16.24
CA LEU A 188 -14.13 1.68 17.47
C LEU A 188 -14.11 0.16 17.68
N PRO A 189 -15.20 -0.59 17.44
CA PRO A 189 -15.17 -2.05 17.50
C PRO A 189 -14.23 -2.70 16.47
N SER A 190 -14.19 -2.20 15.23
CA SER A 190 -13.27 -2.72 14.20
C SER A 190 -11.82 -2.48 14.58
N MET A 191 -11.50 -1.30 15.12
CA MET A 191 -10.16 -0.98 15.64
C MET A 191 -9.78 -1.87 16.83
N ALA A 192 -10.70 -2.15 17.74
CA ALA A 192 -10.46 -3.06 18.87
C ALA A 192 -10.17 -4.50 18.41
N LYS A 193 -10.86 -4.98 17.37
CA LYS A 193 -10.58 -6.26 16.73
C LYS A 193 -9.20 -6.25 16.05
N ALA A 194 -8.88 -5.20 15.32
CA ALA A 194 -7.61 -5.04 14.62
C ALA A 194 -6.40 -5.11 15.55
N ARG A 195 -6.51 -4.58 16.79
CA ARG A 195 -5.45 -4.66 17.80
C ARG A 195 -5.06 -6.08 18.19
N LYS A 196 -5.97 -7.05 18.02
CA LYS A 196 -5.75 -8.47 18.33
C LYS A 196 -5.19 -9.27 17.14
N LYS A 197 -5.25 -8.71 15.93
CA LYS A 197 -4.72 -9.39 14.73
C LYS A 197 -3.18 -9.41 14.75
N PRO A 198 -2.55 -10.46 14.16
CA PRO A 198 -1.10 -10.57 14.18
C PRO A 198 -0.43 -9.50 13.31
N VAL A 199 0.66 -8.95 13.83
CA VAL A 199 1.63 -8.12 13.10
C VAL A 199 2.96 -8.84 13.17
N GLU A 200 3.46 -9.29 12.05
CA GLU A 200 4.82 -9.83 11.96
C GLU A 200 5.80 -8.68 11.77
N THR A 201 6.84 -8.62 12.60
CA THR A 201 7.91 -7.64 12.44
C THR A 201 9.15 -8.30 11.87
N ILE A 202 9.70 -7.70 10.81
CA ILE A 202 10.92 -8.12 10.11
C ILE A 202 11.89 -6.95 10.18
N GLU A 203 13.08 -7.17 10.72
CA GLU A 203 14.14 -6.18 10.67
C GLU A 203 14.68 -6.02 9.25
N LEU A 204 14.80 -4.80 8.74
CA LEU A 204 15.31 -4.52 7.39
C LEU A 204 16.64 -5.22 7.12
N ALA A 205 17.57 -5.20 8.09
CA ALA A 205 18.87 -5.83 7.97
C ALA A 205 18.81 -7.34 7.67
N SER A 206 17.72 -8.02 8.09
CA SER A 206 17.53 -9.45 7.83
C SER A 206 17.14 -9.79 6.38
N LEU A 207 16.72 -8.79 5.60
CA LEU A 207 16.34 -8.97 4.19
C LEU A 207 17.54 -8.98 3.24
N GLY A 208 18.73 -8.58 3.71
CA GLY A 208 19.96 -8.55 2.90
C GLY A 208 19.89 -7.60 1.69
N ILE A 209 19.19 -6.48 1.84
CA ILE A 209 18.98 -5.49 0.78
C ILE A 209 19.90 -4.30 1.00
N HIS A 210 20.53 -3.84 -0.08
CA HIS A 210 21.19 -2.53 -0.11
C HIS A 210 20.16 -1.47 -0.48
N THR A 211 19.91 -0.53 0.44
CA THR A 211 18.94 0.56 0.31
C THR A 211 19.53 1.82 -0.32
N ALA A 212 20.84 1.87 -0.48
CA ALA A 212 21.55 2.95 -1.15
C ALA A 212 21.61 2.75 -2.67
#